data_6ee0c9509e3f09411d3dfed3ac0cc04f
#
_entry.id   6ee0c9509e3f09411d3dfed3ac0cc04f
#
_cell.length_a   1.000
_cell.length_b   1.000
_cell.length_c   1.000
_cell.angle_alpha   90.00
_cell.angle_beta   90.00
_cell.angle_gamma   90.00
#
_symmetry.space_group_name_H-M   'P 1'
#
loop_
_entity.id
_entity.type
_entity.pdbx_description
1 polymer ?
#
loop_
_entity_poly.entity_id
_entity_poly.type
_entity_poly.pdbx_seq_one_letter_code
_entity_poly.pdbx_strand_id
1 'polypeptide(L)'
;HSDVMYLLNTGWIILFADEPQKVYDFNLLGLKLAEAVRLPVAVAFDGFFTSHQKRKCLVFEDDDTVTRYIGEKLSCDNPKISAFAGTNSGGAAGTLPYASVLDLAHPVSIGSYMNEPDVINNRYQLHLAMETARQTLPELFAEYASLSGRDLSFCGAYRHEDAEVLLFVLGSSYHTAMEAVDRLRKDGVKAGVITLYVLRPFPAKELRVLCHNASTILVADRQD
;
A
#
# COMPACT_ATOMS: atom_id res chain seq x y z
N HIS A 1 6.28 2.07 15.55
CA HIS A 1 6.25 2.11 14.06
C HIS A 1 7.55 2.63 13.43
N SER A 2 8.54 2.99 14.25
CA SER A 2 9.83 3.56 13.83
C SER A 2 10.54 2.72 12.76
N ASP A 3 10.54 1.38 12.88
CA ASP A 3 11.20 0.49 11.92
C ASP A 3 10.71 0.66 10.48
N VAL A 4 9.39 0.84 10.31
CA VAL A 4 8.77 1.03 8.99
C VAL A 4 9.11 2.39 8.40
N MET A 5 9.32 3.42 9.24
CA MET A 5 9.63 4.76 8.78
C MET A 5 10.97 4.85 8.06
N TYR A 6 11.93 3.97 8.35
CA TYR A 6 13.18 3.87 7.59
C TYR A 6 12.97 3.52 6.10
N LEU A 7 11.84 2.90 5.75
CA LEU A 7 11.52 2.54 4.37
C LEU A 7 10.95 3.72 3.56
N LEU A 8 10.52 4.83 4.20
CA LEU A 8 9.85 5.94 3.53
C LEU A 8 10.61 6.53 2.35
N ASN A 9 11.94 6.59 2.44
CA ASN A 9 12.79 7.19 1.41
C ASN A 9 13.55 6.17 0.53
N THR A 10 13.23 4.89 0.66
CA THR A 10 13.95 3.80 0.00
C THR A 10 13.28 3.27 -1.27
N GLY A 11 12.11 3.79 -1.63
CA GLY A 11 11.37 3.37 -2.83
C GLY A 11 10.36 2.26 -2.60
N TRP A 12 10.16 1.81 -1.37
CA TRP A 12 9.14 0.83 -1.04
C TRP A 12 7.74 1.46 -1.03
N ILE A 13 6.77 0.72 -1.54
CA ILE A 13 5.35 0.94 -1.24
C ILE A 13 5.10 0.36 0.16
N ILE A 14 4.34 1.07 0.99
CA ILE A 14 4.09 0.64 2.36
C ILE A 14 2.59 0.58 2.61
N LEU A 15 2.11 -0.63 2.88
CA LEU A 15 0.75 -0.92 3.32
C LEU A 15 0.78 -1.19 4.82
N PHE A 16 -0.12 -0.60 5.59
CA PHE A 16 -0.15 -0.76 7.04
C PHE A 16 -1.49 -1.38 7.48
N ALA A 17 -1.44 -2.61 7.98
CA ALA A 17 -2.61 -3.34 8.43
C ALA A 17 -2.91 -3.05 9.92
N ASP A 18 -4.18 -2.88 10.24
CA ASP A 18 -4.68 -2.64 11.59
C ASP A 18 -5.17 -3.93 12.28
N GLU A 19 -5.37 -5.00 11.52
CA GLU A 19 -5.86 -6.30 12.00
C GLU A 19 -5.33 -7.47 11.14
N PRO A 20 -5.39 -8.71 11.65
CA PRO A 20 -4.89 -9.89 10.92
C PRO A 20 -5.57 -10.14 9.57
N GLN A 21 -6.86 -9.79 9.41
CA GLN A 21 -7.53 -9.93 8.13
C GLN A 21 -6.87 -9.05 7.07
N LYS A 22 -6.57 -7.80 7.40
CA LYS A 22 -5.87 -6.90 6.47
C LYS A 22 -4.42 -7.31 6.20
N VAL A 23 -3.75 -7.98 7.15
CA VAL A 23 -2.44 -8.57 6.87
C VAL A 23 -2.54 -9.58 5.73
N TYR A 24 -3.53 -10.49 5.78
CA TYR A 24 -3.77 -11.44 4.71
C TYR A 24 -4.11 -10.74 3.39
N ASP A 25 -5.08 -9.84 3.42
CA ASP A 25 -5.58 -9.14 2.22
C ASP A 25 -4.47 -8.29 1.57
N PHE A 26 -3.69 -7.58 2.36
CA PHE A 26 -2.61 -6.73 1.86
C PHE A 26 -1.40 -7.52 1.34
N ASN A 27 -1.16 -8.74 1.81
CA ASN A 27 -0.13 -9.59 1.21
C ASN A 27 -0.51 -9.97 -0.23
N LEU A 28 -1.77 -10.35 -0.48
CA LEU A 28 -2.25 -10.66 -1.82
C LEU A 28 -2.25 -9.43 -2.73
N LEU A 29 -2.80 -8.32 -2.24
CA LEU A 29 -2.77 -7.03 -2.94
C LEU A 29 -1.33 -6.58 -3.23
N GLY A 30 -0.45 -6.69 -2.25
CA GLY A 30 0.94 -6.25 -2.34
C GLY A 30 1.74 -7.03 -3.38
N LEU A 31 1.54 -8.34 -3.48
CA LEU A 31 2.15 -9.16 -4.52
C LEU A 31 1.71 -8.71 -5.91
N LYS A 32 0.41 -8.54 -6.12
CA LYS A 32 -0.13 -8.08 -7.39
C LYS A 32 0.35 -6.67 -7.75
N LEU A 33 0.34 -5.76 -6.77
CA LEU A 33 0.80 -4.39 -6.96
C LEU A 33 2.29 -4.33 -7.29
N ALA A 34 3.12 -5.10 -6.58
CA ALA A 34 4.56 -5.16 -6.83
C ALA A 34 4.89 -5.58 -8.26
N GLU A 35 4.17 -6.59 -8.77
CA GLU A 35 4.31 -7.03 -10.16
C GLU A 35 3.81 -5.99 -11.16
N ALA A 36 2.72 -5.30 -10.85
CA ALA A 36 2.12 -4.31 -11.75
C ALA A 36 3.00 -3.06 -11.93
N VAL A 37 3.68 -2.60 -10.85
CA VAL A 37 4.40 -1.33 -10.87
C VAL A 37 5.92 -1.47 -10.73
N ARG A 38 6.41 -2.70 -10.57
CA ARG A 38 7.85 -3.03 -10.43
C ARG A 38 8.53 -2.31 -9.25
N LEU A 39 7.79 -2.11 -8.17
CA LEU A 39 8.32 -1.59 -6.92
C LEU A 39 8.11 -2.60 -5.79
N PRO A 40 9.04 -2.68 -4.84
CA PRO A 40 8.86 -3.53 -3.67
C PRO A 40 7.72 -3.01 -2.80
N VAL A 41 6.95 -3.93 -2.22
CA VAL A 41 5.83 -3.63 -1.30
C VAL A 41 6.13 -4.23 0.06
N ALA A 42 6.03 -3.41 1.10
CA ALA A 42 6.07 -3.84 2.49
C ALA A 42 4.65 -3.84 3.05
N VAL A 43 4.26 -4.95 3.68
CA VAL A 43 3.05 -5.05 4.48
C VAL A 43 3.45 -4.99 5.95
N ALA A 44 3.16 -3.87 6.57
CA ALA A 44 3.49 -3.60 7.97
C ALA A 44 2.28 -3.78 8.87
N PHE A 45 2.50 -4.18 10.11
CA PHE A 45 1.48 -4.32 11.13
C PHE A 45 2.12 -4.30 12.53
N ASP A 46 1.30 -4.02 13.55
CA ASP A 46 1.77 -3.95 14.92
C ASP A 46 2.22 -5.31 15.44
N GLY A 47 3.38 -5.31 16.07
CA GLY A 47 3.83 -6.40 16.91
C GLY A 47 2.87 -6.59 18.11
N PHE A 48 2.74 -7.82 18.58
CA PHE A 48 1.91 -8.26 19.67
C PHE A 48 0.40 -8.10 19.44
N PHE A 49 -0.13 -6.90 19.28
CA PHE A 49 -1.58 -6.65 19.14
C PHE A 49 -2.17 -7.21 17.85
N THR A 50 -1.45 -7.18 16.74
CA THR A 50 -1.89 -7.78 15.49
C THR A 50 -1.26 -9.15 15.28
N SER A 51 0.03 -9.31 15.59
CA SER A 51 0.80 -10.51 15.26
C SER A 51 0.54 -11.72 16.19
N HIS A 52 0.10 -11.50 17.44
CA HIS A 52 -0.05 -12.56 18.45
C HIS A 52 -1.49 -12.81 18.91
N GLN A 53 -2.47 -12.05 18.42
CA GLN A 53 -3.87 -12.27 18.76
C GLN A 53 -4.50 -13.34 17.86
N LYS A 54 -5.31 -14.22 18.48
CA LYS A 54 -6.16 -15.15 17.74
C LYS A 54 -7.39 -14.41 17.22
N ARG A 55 -7.52 -14.31 15.91
CA ARG A 55 -8.67 -13.73 15.22
C ARG A 55 -9.15 -14.67 14.13
N LYS A 56 -10.46 -14.62 13.83
CA LYS A 56 -10.99 -15.26 12.63
C LYS A 56 -10.55 -14.45 11.42
N CYS A 57 -9.96 -15.13 10.44
CA CYS A 57 -9.66 -14.57 9.14
C CYS A 57 -10.39 -15.36 8.07
N LEU A 58 -10.96 -14.65 7.11
CA LEU A 58 -11.53 -15.24 5.90
C LEU A 58 -10.41 -15.36 4.88
N VAL A 59 -10.08 -16.57 4.52
CA VAL A 59 -9.06 -16.87 3.50
C VAL A 59 -9.76 -17.45 2.27
N PHE A 60 -9.14 -17.34 1.11
CA PHE A 60 -9.62 -18.06 -0.07
C PHE A 60 -9.43 -19.55 0.13
N GLU A 61 -10.45 -20.34 -0.20
CA GLU A 61 -10.44 -21.80 0.00
C GLU A 61 -9.64 -22.52 -1.09
N ASP A 62 -9.51 -21.90 -2.26
CA ASP A 62 -8.83 -22.49 -3.41
C ASP A 62 -7.65 -21.64 -3.90
N ASP A 63 -6.59 -22.32 -4.28
CA ASP A 63 -5.37 -21.69 -4.79
C ASP A 63 -5.57 -21.09 -6.19
N ASP A 64 -6.54 -21.58 -6.96
CA ASP A 64 -6.81 -21.08 -8.32
C ASP A 64 -7.35 -19.65 -8.28
N THR A 65 -8.19 -19.32 -7.30
CA THR A 65 -8.68 -17.94 -7.10
C THR A 65 -7.54 -17.00 -6.74
N VAL A 66 -6.64 -17.43 -5.85
CA VAL A 66 -5.46 -16.65 -5.48
C VAL A 66 -4.53 -16.47 -6.67
N THR A 67 -4.26 -17.54 -7.41
CA THR A 67 -3.39 -17.51 -8.61
C THR A 67 -3.95 -16.60 -9.68
N ARG A 68 -5.27 -16.66 -9.94
CA ARG A 68 -5.93 -15.76 -10.90
C ARG A 68 -5.85 -14.29 -10.47
N TYR A 69 -5.97 -14.02 -9.17
CA TYR A 69 -5.88 -12.66 -8.67
C TYR A 69 -4.44 -12.11 -8.77
N ILE A 70 -3.46 -12.84 -8.27
CA ILE A 70 -2.05 -12.40 -8.30
C ILE A 70 -1.52 -12.36 -9.73
N GLY A 71 -2.01 -13.24 -10.59
CA GLY A 71 -1.53 -13.47 -11.94
C GLY A 71 -0.57 -14.66 -12.03
N GLU A 72 -0.34 -15.11 -13.25
CA GLU A 72 0.61 -16.18 -13.50
C GLU A 72 2.03 -15.72 -13.18
N LYS A 73 2.83 -16.63 -12.63
CA LYS A 73 4.25 -16.39 -12.42
C LYS A 73 4.89 -16.03 -13.76
N LEU A 74 5.47 -14.86 -13.84
CA LEU A 74 6.22 -14.45 -15.02
C LEU A 74 7.46 -15.34 -15.14
N SER A 75 7.49 -16.20 -16.16
CA SER A 75 8.67 -16.97 -16.53
C SER A 75 9.42 -16.28 -17.66
N CYS A 76 10.71 -16.58 -17.80
CA CYS A 76 11.52 -16.07 -18.93
C CYS A 76 10.92 -16.39 -20.30
N ASP A 77 10.14 -17.45 -20.39
CA ASP A 77 9.49 -17.92 -21.61
C ASP A 77 8.15 -17.22 -21.92
N ASN A 78 7.70 -16.31 -21.02
CA ASN A 78 6.45 -15.58 -21.23
C ASN A 78 6.62 -14.56 -22.39
N PRO A 79 5.82 -14.67 -23.47
CA PRO A 79 5.94 -13.77 -24.64
C PRO A 79 5.75 -12.29 -24.27
N LYS A 80 5.03 -11.98 -23.20
CA LYS A 80 4.89 -10.62 -22.70
C LYS A 80 6.20 -10.06 -22.15
N ILE A 81 7.07 -10.91 -21.60
CA ILE A 81 8.40 -10.50 -21.12
C ILE A 81 9.35 -10.31 -22.30
N SER A 82 9.34 -11.19 -23.29
CA SER A 82 10.19 -11.08 -24.48
C SER A 82 9.83 -9.85 -25.33
N ALA A 83 8.56 -9.47 -25.39
CA ALA A 83 8.13 -8.23 -26.05
C ALA A 83 8.63 -6.97 -25.34
N PHE A 84 8.83 -7.01 -24.02
CA PHE A 84 9.41 -5.91 -23.25
C PHE A 84 10.93 -5.79 -23.41
N ALA A 85 11.64 -6.90 -23.58
CA ALA A 85 13.10 -6.90 -23.76
C ALA A 85 13.54 -6.29 -25.12
N GLY A 86 12.62 -6.18 -26.08
CA GLY A 86 12.91 -5.67 -27.42
C GLY A 86 12.75 -4.16 -27.64
N THR A 87 12.24 -3.39 -26.68
CA THR A 87 11.98 -1.96 -26.85
C THR A 87 12.99 -1.08 -26.11
N ASN A 88 14.23 -1.09 -26.57
CA ASN A 88 15.28 -0.15 -26.15
C ASN A 88 15.12 1.23 -26.81
N SER A 89 13.94 1.80 -26.86
CA SER A 89 13.76 3.15 -27.41
C SER A 89 12.76 3.90 -26.57
N GLY A 90 13.26 4.89 -25.85
CA GLY A 90 12.60 6.11 -25.38
C GLY A 90 11.08 6.13 -25.34
N GLY A 91 10.45 5.15 -24.77
CA GLY A 91 9.01 5.03 -24.75
C GLY A 91 8.42 5.55 -23.44
N ALA A 92 7.24 6.06 -23.55
CA ALA A 92 6.40 6.72 -22.58
C ALA A 92 6.52 6.19 -21.15
N ALA A 93 6.37 7.10 -20.19
CA ALA A 93 6.26 6.83 -18.77
C ALA A 93 5.33 5.63 -18.49
N GLY A 94 5.87 4.56 -17.92
CA GLY A 94 5.08 3.41 -17.45
C GLY A 94 5.63 2.04 -17.82
N THR A 95 6.57 1.91 -18.73
CA THR A 95 7.14 0.61 -19.11
C THR A 95 8.61 0.56 -18.70
N LEU A 96 8.88 -0.11 -17.58
CA LEU A 96 10.25 -0.42 -17.21
C LEU A 96 10.81 -1.45 -18.18
N PRO A 97 12.02 -1.22 -18.76
CA PRO A 97 12.62 -2.08 -19.78
C PRO A 97 13.19 -3.39 -19.23
N TYR A 98 12.97 -3.70 -17.96
CA TYR A 98 13.57 -4.86 -17.31
C TYR A 98 12.53 -5.91 -17.00
N ALA A 99 12.77 -7.12 -17.47
CA ALA A 99 12.10 -8.29 -16.94
C ALA A 99 12.44 -8.40 -15.45
N SER A 100 11.42 -8.71 -14.60
CA SER A 100 11.64 -9.03 -13.19
C SER A 100 12.41 -10.34 -12.98
N VAL A 101 12.81 -10.99 -14.05
CA VAL A 101 13.47 -12.29 -14.09
C VAL A 101 14.85 -12.10 -14.69
N LEU A 102 15.84 -12.77 -14.09
CA LEU A 102 17.19 -12.80 -14.63
C LEU A 102 17.17 -13.40 -16.06
N ASP A 103 17.56 -12.59 -17.05
CA ASP A 103 17.71 -13.01 -18.43
C ASP A 103 19.20 -13.02 -18.81
N LEU A 104 19.76 -14.21 -18.99
CA LEU A 104 21.18 -14.39 -19.35
C LEU A 104 21.48 -14.01 -20.80
N ALA A 105 20.47 -13.99 -21.67
CA ALA A 105 20.62 -13.55 -23.07
C ALA A 105 20.67 -12.02 -23.19
N HIS A 106 20.04 -11.31 -22.23
CA HIS A 106 20.01 -9.85 -22.19
C HIS A 106 20.43 -9.35 -20.80
N PRO A 107 21.71 -9.47 -20.44
CA PRO A 107 22.17 -9.11 -19.10
C PRO A 107 22.04 -7.61 -18.86
N VAL A 108 21.58 -7.26 -17.65
CA VAL A 108 21.47 -5.87 -17.17
C VAL A 108 22.18 -5.72 -15.82
N SER A 109 22.74 -4.54 -15.59
CA SER A 109 23.32 -4.20 -14.29
C SER A 109 22.25 -3.72 -13.35
N ILE A 110 22.13 -4.34 -12.18
CA ILE A 110 21.21 -3.93 -11.10
C ILE A 110 22.04 -3.42 -9.93
N GLY A 111 21.66 -2.25 -9.40
CA GLY A 111 22.34 -1.68 -8.24
C GLY A 111 23.73 -1.12 -8.54
N SER A 112 24.00 -0.73 -9.79
CA SER A 112 25.25 -0.09 -10.15
C SER A 112 25.45 1.25 -9.40
N TYR A 113 26.71 1.62 -9.19
CA TYR A 113 27.08 2.93 -8.68
C TYR A 113 26.60 4.02 -9.63
N MET A 114 26.00 5.08 -9.10
CA MET A 114 25.47 6.19 -9.89
C MET A 114 26.05 7.50 -9.40
N ASN A 115 26.56 8.28 -10.35
CA ASN A 115 26.90 9.69 -10.18
C ASN A 115 25.75 10.58 -10.68
N GLU A 116 25.84 11.88 -10.44
CA GLU A 116 25.01 12.84 -11.15
C GLU A 116 25.40 12.90 -12.63
N PRO A 117 24.46 12.95 -13.60
CA PRO A 117 22.99 13.12 -13.40
C PRO A 117 22.19 11.84 -13.17
N ASP A 118 22.81 10.67 -13.15
CA ASP A 118 22.12 9.38 -13.12
C ASP A 118 21.27 9.20 -11.84
N VAL A 119 21.77 9.69 -10.70
CA VAL A 119 21.03 9.67 -9.42
C VAL A 119 19.72 10.46 -9.53
N ILE A 120 19.75 11.64 -10.15
CA ILE A 120 18.57 12.50 -10.32
C ILE A 120 17.55 11.79 -11.22
N ASN A 121 18.01 11.25 -12.34
CA ASN A 121 17.15 10.52 -13.29
C ASN A 121 16.51 9.30 -12.63
N ASN A 122 17.28 8.54 -11.86
CA ASN A 122 16.76 7.37 -11.13
C ASN A 122 15.71 7.75 -10.09
N ARG A 123 15.94 8.82 -9.32
CA ARG A 123 14.99 9.35 -8.35
C ARG A 123 13.70 9.85 -9.00
N TYR A 124 13.81 10.47 -10.17
CA TYR A 124 12.64 10.90 -10.92
C TYR A 124 11.84 9.72 -11.47
N GLN A 125 12.49 8.69 -11.99
CA GLN A 125 11.83 7.45 -12.41
C GLN A 125 11.12 6.77 -11.23
N LEU A 126 11.74 6.72 -10.06
CA LEU A 126 11.10 6.21 -8.85
C LEU A 126 9.86 7.01 -8.47
N HIS A 127 9.92 8.34 -8.58
CA HIS A 127 8.75 9.21 -8.36
C HIS A 127 7.61 8.87 -9.32
N LEU A 128 7.88 8.72 -10.61
CA LEU A 128 6.88 8.35 -11.61
C LEU A 128 6.28 6.96 -11.35
N ALA A 129 7.11 5.99 -10.96
CA ALA A 129 6.64 4.65 -10.59
C ALA A 129 5.73 4.68 -9.35
N MET A 130 6.03 5.54 -8.37
CA MET A 130 5.21 5.72 -7.19
C MET A 130 3.85 6.39 -7.51
N GLU A 131 3.83 7.35 -8.45
CA GLU A 131 2.58 7.93 -8.96
C GLU A 131 1.76 6.90 -9.73
N THR A 132 2.39 6.03 -10.51
CA THR A 132 1.74 4.89 -11.17
C THR A 132 1.11 3.96 -10.14
N ALA A 133 1.83 3.62 -9.08
CA ALA A 133 1.29 2.80 -7.98
C ALA A 133 0.03 3.43 -7.36
N ARG A 134 0.06 4.75 -7.15
CA ARG A 134 -1.10 5.49 -6.63
C ARG A 134 -2.32 5.40 -7.56
N GLN A 135 -2.10 5.45 -8.87
CA GLN A 135 -3.18 5.38 -9.87
C GLN A 135 -3.72 3.96 -10.05
N THR A 136 -2.87 2.94 -9.88
CA THR A 136 -3.24 1.52 -10.02
C THR A 136 -4.00 0.98 -8.80
N LEU A 137 -3.71 1.47 -7.60
CA LEU A 137 -4.30 0.95 -6.37
C LEU A 137 -5.84 0.92 -6.35
N PRO A 138 -6.58 1.95 -6.80
CA PRO A 138 -8.05 1.91 -6.79
C PRO A 138 -8.64 0.78 -7.64
N GLU A 139 -8.02 0.46 -8.77
CA GLU A 139 -8.44 -0.64 -9.65
C GLU A 139 -8.21 -1.99 -8.94
N LEU A 140 -7.05 -2.15 -8.30
CA LEU A 140 -6.73 -3.36 -7.55
C LEU A 140 -7.62 -3.53 -6.31
N PHE A 141 -7.99 -2.45 -5.64
CA PHE A 141 -8.97 -2.48 -4.54
C PHE A 141 -10.33 -2.98 -5.03
N ALA A 142 -10.84 -2.43 -6.14
CA ALA A 142 -12.12 -2.83 -6.70
C ALA A 142 -12.12 -4.29 -7.16
N GLU A 143 -11.04 -4.74 -7.79
CA GLU A 143 -10.88 -6.13 -8.19
C GLU A 143 -10.85 -7.07 -6.97
N TYR A 144 -10.08 -6.71 -5.93
CA TYR A 144 -10.03 -7.49 -4.70
C TYR A 144 -11.38 -7.55 -3.99
N ALA A 145 -12.10 -6.44 -3.92
CA ALA A 145 -13.45 -6.39 -3.34
C ALA A 145 -14.42 -7.29 -4.11
N SER A 146 -14.36 -7.30 -5.44
CA SER A 146 -15.18 -8.19 -6.27
C SER A 146 -14.94 -9.67 -6.01
N LEU A 147 -13.69 -10.07 -5.71
CA LEU A 147 -13.32 -11.45 -5.45
C LEU A 147 -13.61 -11.89 -4.01
N SER A 148 -13.32 -11.03 -3.06
CA SER A 148 -13.32 -11.38 -1.63
C SER A 148 -14.57 -10.92 -0.88
N GLY A 149 -15.34 -9.98 -1.46
CA GLY A 149 -16.42 -9.27 -0.76
C GLY A 149 -15.92 -8.31 0.32
N ARG A 150 -14.62 -8.00 0.36
CA ARG A 150 -13.98 -7.12 1.36
C ARG A 150 -13.41 -5.87 0.70
N ASP A 151 -13.85 -4.72 1.17
CA ASP A 151 -13.39 -3.44 0.66
C ASP A 151 -11.99 -3.10 1.19
N LEU A 152 -11.11 -2.68 0.27
CA LEU A 152 -9.82 -2.10 0.58
C LEU A 152 -9.82 -0.63 0.15
N SER A 153 -9.02 0.18 0.83
CA SER A 153 -8.96 1.63 0.60
C SER A 153 -7.62 2.20 1.04
N PHE A 154 -7.35 3.45 0.69
CA PHE A 154 -6.15 4.16 1.14
C PHE A 154 -6.17 4.46 2.64
N CYS A 155 -7.36 4.73 3.19
CA CYS A 155 -7.54 5.15 4.57
C CYS A 155 -8.75 4.45 5.18
N GLY A 156 -8.70 4.22 6.49
CA GLY A 156 -9.87 3.91 7.29
C GLY A 156 -10.42 5.18 7.95
N ALA A 157 -11.73 5.29 8.04
CA ALA A 157 -12.38 6.41 8.71
C ALA A 157 -13.62 5.92 9.49
N TYR A 158 -13.82 6.47 10.66
CA TYR A 158 -14.97 6.15 11.50
C TYR A 158 -15.55 7.42 12.12
N ARG A 159 -16.84 7.66 11.88
CA ARG A 159 -17.59 8.83 12.35
C ARG A 159 -16.90 10.17 12.03
N HIS A 160 -16.32 10.28 10.84
CA HIS A 160 -15.55 11.46 10.43
C HIS A 160 -16.41 12.56 9.78
N GLU A 161 -17.58 12.22 9.28
CA GLU A 161 -18.39 13.07 8.41
C GLU A 161 -18.84 14.38 9.08
N ASP A 162 -19.15 14.33 10.38
CA ASP A 162 -19.57 15.48 11.17
C ASP A 162 -18.59 15.79 12.33
N ALA A 163 -17.39 15.20 12.28
CA ALA A 163 -16.42 15.34 13.34
C ALA A 163 -15.76 16.73 13.33
N GLU A 164 -15.76 17.39 14.49
CA GLU A 164 -15.00 18.62 14.74
C GLU A 164 -13.57 18.31 15.21
N VAL A 165 -13.39 17.17 15.87
CA VAL A 165 -12.09 16.65 16.32
C VAL A 165 -11.84 15.30 15.68
N LEU A 166 -10.77 15.15 14.95
CA LEU A 166 -10.32 13.88 14.39
C LEU A 166 -9.07 13.38 15.10
N LEU A 167 -9.12 12.14 15.57
CA LEU A 167 -7.95 11.41 16.02
C LEU A 167 -7.33 10.70 14.81
N PHE A 168 -6.05 10.92 14.57
CA PHE A 168 -5.28 10.25 13.54
C PHE A 168 -4.34 9.24 14.20
N VAL A 169 -4.52 7.96 13.90
CA VAL A 169 -3.74 6.85 14.48
C VAL A 169 -3.31 5.88 13.40
N LEU A 170 -2.35 5.03 13.70
CA LEU A 170 -1.86 4.01 12.80
C LEU A 170 -2.01 2.61 13.44
N GLY A 171 -2.27 1.61 12.60
CA GLY A 171 -2.30 0.20 12.98
C GLY A 171 -3.42 -0.17 13.96
N SER A 172 -3.15 -1.10 14.87
CA SER A 172 -4.14 -1.66 15.80
C SER A 172 -4.78 -0.65 16.75
N SER A 173 -4.15 0.50 16.94
CA SER A 173 -4.70 1.60 17.74
C SER A 173 -6.01 2.14 17.16
N TYR A 174 -6.28 1.92 15.88
CA TYR A 174 -7.51 2.37 15.21
C TYR A 174 -8.77 1.78 15.87
N HIS A 175 -8.78 0.49 16.16
CA HIS A 175 -9.94 -0.16 16.81
C HIS A 175 -10.19 0.36 18.22
N THR A 176 -9.13 0.56 19.01
CA THR A 176 -9.25 1.17 20.34
C THR A 176 -9.76 2.61 20.26
N ALA A 177 -9.28 3.36 19.25
CA ALA A 177 -9.73 4.73 19.03
C ALA A 177 -11.20 4.82 18.60
N MET A 178 -11.72 3.85 17.85
CA MET A 178 -13.16 3.78 17.52
C MET A 178 -14.02 3.67 18.79
N GLU A 179 -13.62 2.83 19.74
CA GLU A 179 -14.33 2.72 21.03
C GLU A 179 -14.25 4.02 21.84
N ALA A 180 -13.09 4.68 21.82
CA ALA A 180 -12.92 5.98 22.49
C ALA A 180 -13.80 7.05 21.85
N VAL A 181 -13.90 7.09 20.53
CA VAL A 181 -14.79 7.98 19.78
C VAL A 181 -16.24 7.76 20.17
N ASP A 182 -16.69 6.51 20.29
CA ASP A 182 -18.06 6.20 20.71
C ASP A 182 -18.37 6.69 22.13
N ARG A 183 -17.41 6.64 23.05
CA ARG A 183 -17.56 7.19 24.41
C ARG A 183 -17.65 8.72 24.37
N LEU A 184 -16.72 9.38 23.66
CA LEU A 184 -16.72 10.84 23.52
C LEU A 184 -18.02 11.37 22.90
N ARG A 185 -18.57 10.64 21.92
CA ARG A 185 -19.84 11.02 21.31
C ARG A 185 -21.05 10.88 22.25
N LYS A 186 -21.03 9.94 23.19
CA LYS A 186 -22.04 9.87 24.25
C LYS A 186 -21.99 11.08 25.17
N ASP A 187 -20.81 11.67 25.33
CA ASP A 187 -20.59 12.89 26.12
C ASP A 187 -20.79 14.18 25.28
N GLY A 188 -21.32 14.05 24.06
CA GLY A 188 -21.65 15.17 23.19
C GLY A 188 -20.49 15.73 22.34
N VAL A 189 -19.32 15.11 22.38
CA VAL A 189 -18.14 15.53 21.60
C VAL A 189 -18.24 14.96 20.17
N LYS A 190 -18.23 15.80 19.17
CA LYS A 190 -18.18 15.38 17.75
C LYS A 190 -16.78 14.91 17.36
N ALA A 191 -16.40 13.75 17.89
CA ALA A 191 -15.14 13.10 17.61
C ALA A 191 -15.27 12.09 16.46
N GLY A 192 -14.18 11.89 15.74
CA GLY A 192 -13.99 10.83 14.74
C GLY A 192 -12.56 10.32 14.76
N VAL A 193 -12.29 9.24 14.05
CA VAL A 193 -10.94 8.70 13.91
C VAL A 193 -10.65 8.29 12.47
N ILE A 194 -9.43 8.53 12.04
CA ILE A 194 -8.89 8.11 10.74
C ILE A 194 -7.58 7.35 10.92
N THR A 195 -7.30 6.45 9.98
CA THR A 195 -6.04 5.71 9.89
C THR A 195 -5.58 5.60 8.44
N LEU A 196 -4.29 5.35 8.23
CA LEU A 196 -3.74 5.03 6.91
C LEU A 196 -3.62 3.52 6.73
N TYR A 197 -4.11 3.05 5.60
CA TYR A 197 -3.83 1.71 5.09
C TYR A 197 -2.73 1.73 4.03
N VAL A 198 -2.61 2.81 3.28
CA VAL A 198 -1.50 3.04 2.38
C VAL A 198 -0.68 4.20 2.93
N LEU A 199 0.47 3.88 3.53
CA LEU A 199 1.37 4.91 4.07
C LEU A 199 2.23 5.53 2.96
N ARG A 200 2.58 4.73 1.96
CA ARG A 200 3.27 5.17 0.76
C ARG A 200 2.80 4.36 -0.47
N PRO A 201 2.38 5.02 -1.56
CA PRO A 201 2.31 6.49 -1.79
C PRO A 201 1.34 7.18 -0.83
N PHE A 202 1.73 8.36 -0.33
CA PHE A 202 0.95 9.07 0.70
C PHE A 202 -0.40 9.57 0.15
N PRO A 203 -1.53 9.24 0.77
CA PRO A 203 -2.88 9.51 0.25
C PRO A 203 -3.37 10.91 0.61
N ALA A 204 -2.64 11.94 0.20
CA ALA A 204 -2.93 13.33 0.56
C ALA A 204 -4.31 13.81 0.09
N LYS A 205 -4.79 13.33 -1.06
CA LYS A 205 -6.11 13.72 -1.59
C LYS A 205 -7.24 13.14 -0.76
N GLU A 206 -7.14 11.86 -0.42
CA GLU A 206 -8.09 11.11 0.38
C GLU A 206 -8.18 11.69 1.80
N LEU A 207 -7.03 11.96 2.41
CA LEU A 207 -6.97 12.59 3.73
C LEU A 207 -7.60 13.98 3.73
N ARG A 208 -7.36 14.78 2.70
CA ARG A 208 -7.99 16.12 2.60
C ARG A 208 -9.51 16.03 2.59
N VAL A 209 -10.07 15.03 1.91
CA VAL A 209 -11.52 14.80 1.89
C VAL A 209 -12.01 14.35 3.27
N LEU A 210 -11.33 13.40 3.91
CA LEU A 210 -11.73 12.87 5.22
C LEU A 210 -11.64 13.91 6.34
N CYS A 211 -10.69 14.84 6.24
CA CYS A 211 -10.44 15.87 7.25
C CYS A 211 -11.22 17.17 7.01
N HIS A 212 -12.04 17.25 5.97
CA HIS A 212 -12.61 18.51 5.49
C HIS A 212 -13.41 19.28 6.56
N ASN A 213 -14.16 18.57 7.40
CA ASN A 213 -15.04 19.17 8.42
C ASN A 213 -14.35 19.37 9.78
N ALA A 214 -13.17 18.79 9.97
CA ALA A 214 -12.49 18.86 11.26
C ALA A 214 -11.81 20.21 11.47
N SER A 215 -12.04 20.79 12.63
CA SER A 215 -11.31 21.98 13.11
C SER A 215 -10.01 21.62 13.81
N THR A 216 -9.92 20.40 14.33
CA THR A 216 -8.75 19.91 15.08
C THR A 216 -8.41 18.48 14.69
N ILE A 217 -7.13 18.24 14.43
CA ILE A 217 -6.60 16.90 14.18
C ILE A 217 -5.54 16.60 15.24
N LEU A 218 -5.77 15.52 16.00
CA LEU A 218 -4.84 15.00 16.99
C LEU A 218 -4.14 13.78 16.41
N VAL A 219 -2.84 13.90 16.20
CA VAL A 219 -2.02 12.77 15.70
C VAL A 219 -1.42 12.05 16.89
N ALA A 220 -1.70 10.75 16.99
CA ALA A 220 -1.10 9.88 17.99
C ALA A 220 -0.45 8.67 17.30
N ASP A 221 0.85 8.55 17.45
CA ASP A 221 1.63 7.46 16.90
C ASP A 221 2.49 6.78 17.95
N ARG A 222 2.76 5.50 17.75
CA ARG A 222 3.60 4.67 18.62
C ARG A 222 5.02 4.67 18.06
N GLN A 223 5.73 5.74 18.32
CA GLN A 223 7.14 5.91 17.94
C GLN A 223 7.99 6.23 19.15
N ASP A 224 9.25 5.80 19.09
CA ASP A 224 10.28 6.16 20.02
C ASP A 224 10.93 7.51 19.63
#